data_528147ca97c0f5fa031b3f0daddb49ad
#
_entry.id   528147ca97c0f5fa031b3f0daddb49ad
#
_cell.length_a   1.000
_cell.length_b   1.000
_cell.length_c   1.000
_cell.angle_alpha   90.00
_cell.angle_beta   90.00
_cell.angle_gamma   90.00
#
_symmetry.space_group_name_H-M   'P 1'
#
loop_
_entity.id
_entity.type
_entity.pdbx_description
1 polymer ?
#
loop_
_entity_poly.entity_id
_entity_poly.type
_entity_poly.pdbx_seq_one_letter_code
_entity_poly.pdbx_strand_id
1 'polypeptide(L)'
;MKSLPLLSNHMVAMNRLGKLEKIYDLGFDYILHHDYAMDANGDIVLLATEMNRDDNAVQDQVIKLSTSTGSVTRLVDFGELFADYKAFTTHAGTDESDSSSQNHWDWLHCNTIQLLDDGSALFSARETSTIIKVDDLESDPTLDYMLGEPSVWSGTDEASSFLTKDGDFSDTGGQHSITYVADDSLPDGQYYLYMFDNNFGISLTRPDFDWTVIDGISTELSSDKAKSQYRKYLVDENAGTYTEVSSFDVPYSPYVSSAQELDNGQILIDSGMKGLFGQYNEDGDLLAQFKMTLNSAYIYRVYKYDFSGFYFA
;
A
#
# COMPACT_ATOMS: atom_id res chain seq x y z
N MET A 1 -28.90 -2.84 -20.39
CA MET A 1 -28.57 -2.71 -18.96
C MET A 1 -27.07 -2.67 -18.89
N LYS A 2 -26.46 -1.52 -18.66
CA LYS A 2 -25.03 -1.46 -18.34
C LYS A 2 -24.86 -2.14 -16.99
N SER A 3 -24.05 -3.19 -16.92
CA SER A 3 -23.66 -3.77 -15.65
C SER A 3 -22.92 -2.68 -14.87
N LEU A 4 -23.54 -2.17 -13.81
CA LEU A 4 -22.81 -1.36 -12.84
C LEU A 4 -21.65 -2.20 -12.34
N PRO A 5 -20.41 -1.68 -12.32
CA PRO A 5 -19.34 -2.38 -11.65
C PRO A 5 -19.76 -2.64 -10.20
N LEU A 6 -19.34 -3.78 -9.66
CA LEU A 6 -19.54 -4.08 -8.24
C LEU A 6 -18.79 -3.00 -7.43
N LEU A 7 -19.54 -2.01 -6.97
CA LEU A 7 -18.97 -0.94 -6.15
C LEU A 7 -18.75 -1.48 -4.74
N SER A 8 -17.54 -1.39 -4.25
CA SER A 8 -17.19 -1.76 -2.88
C SER A 8 -17.47 -0.58 -1.96
N ASN A 9 -18.70 -0.46 -1.48
CA ASN A 9 -19.14 0.63 -0.60
C ASN A 9 -19.72 0.13 0.75
N HIS A 10 -19.44 -1.13 1.08
CA HIS A 10 -19.90 -1.72 2.33
C HIS A 10 -18.73 -2.31 3.11
N MET A 11 -18.73 -2.12 4.42
CA MET A 11 -17.95 -2.92 5.36
C MET A 11 -18.87 -3.90 6.10
N VAL A 12 -18.39 -5.11 6.31
CA VAL A 12 -19.15 -6.15 7.00
C VAL A 12 -18.39 -6.65 8.22
N ALA A 13 -19.06 -6.71 9.35
CA ALA A 13 -18.56 -7.37 10.54
C ALA A 13 -19.11 -8.81 10.59
N MET A 14 -18.21 -9.76 10.77
CA MET A 14 -18.53 -11.17 10.94
C MET A 14 -17.94 -11.67 12.25
N ASN A 15 -18.65 -12.57 12.93
CA ASN A 15 -18.07 -13.23 14.08
C ASN A 15 -17.06 -14.31 13.67
N ARG A 16 -16.44 -14.91 14.66
CA ARG A 16 -15.43 -15.96 14.50
C ARG A 16 -15.89 -17.21 13.74
N LEU A 17 -17.20 -17.41 13.57
CA LEU A 17 -17.80 -18.50 12.80
C LEU A 17 -18.16 -18.09 11.36
N GLY A 18 -17.79 -16.87 10.95
CA GLY A 18 -18.15 -16.32 9.65
C GLY A 18 -19.61 -15.89 9.53
N LYS A 19 -20.35 -15.80 10.65
CA LYS A 19 -21.72 -15.30 10.65
C LYS A 19 -21.69 -13.78 10.58
N LEU A 20 -22.43 -13.22 9.61
CA LEU A 20 -22.64 -11.79 9.49
C LEU A 20 -23.30 -11.23 10.76
N GLU A 21 -22.68 -10.21 11.36
CA GLU A 21 -23.19 -9.52 12.55
C GLU A 21 -23.69 -8.12 12.20
N LYS A 22 -22.95 -7.39 11.37
CA LYS A 22 -23.32 -6.03 10.97
C LYS A 22 -22.86 -5.71 9.57
N ILE A 23 -23.62 -4.87 8.89
CA ILE A 23 -23.27 -4.26 7.61
C ILE A 23 -23.24 -2.74 7.84
N TYR A 24 -22.14 -2.11 7.42
CA TYR A 24 -22.01 -0.67 7.36
C TYR A 24 -22.09 -0.28 5.90
N ASP A 25 -23.11 0.49 5.55
CA ASP A 25 -23.30 1.06 4.21
C ASP A 25 -22.72 2.47 4.20
N LEU A 26 -21.71 2.70 3.36
CA LEU A 26 -21.04 3.99 3.23
C LEU A 26 -21.68 4.88 2.17
N GLY A 27 -22.83 4.47 1.63
CA GLY A 27 -23.54 5.22 0.61
C GLY A 27 -22.86 5.13 -0.76
N PHE A 28 -22.99 6.19 -1.56
CA PHE A 28 -22.44 6.27 -2.91
C PHE A 28 -21.38 7.36 -3.07
N ASP A 29 -20.92 7.92 -1.98
CA ASP A 29 -19.92 8.99 -2.02
C ASP A 29 -18.49 8.44 -2.13
N TYR A 30 -18.30 7.18 -1.69
CA TYR A 30 -16.99 6.52 -1.66
C TYR A 30 -17.02 5.11 -2.24
N ILE A 31 -15.92 4.74 -2.92
CA ILE A 31 -15.55 3.35 -3.20
C ILE A 31 -14.41 2.97 -2.28
N LEU A 32 -14.58 1.91 -1.49
CA LEU A 32 -13.53 1.35 -0.63
C LEU A 32 -12.57 0.53 -1.47
N HIS A 33 -11.29 0.66 -1.19
CA HIS A 33 -10.28 -0.10 -1.90
C HIS A 33 -9.10 -0.47 -1.00
N HIS A 34 -8.36 -1.47 -1.41
CA HIS A 34 -7.08 -1.95 -0.95
C HIS A 34 -7.00 -2.31 0.53
N ASP A 35 -7.12 -1.35 1.47
CA ASP A 35 -6.73 -1.60 2.84
C ASP A 35 -7.57 -0.84 3.88
N TYR A 36 -7.53 -1.33 5.11
CA TYR A 36 -8.13 -0.69 6.27
C TYR A 36 -7.35 -1.06 7.55
N ALA A 37 -7.45 -0.22 8.55
CA ALA A 37 -6.93 -0.45 9.89
C ALA A 37 -8.01 -0.13 10.93
N MET A 38 -7.89 -0.74 12.11
CA MET A 38 -8.77 -0.44 13.25
C MET A 38 -8.01 0.45 14.22
N ASP A 39 -8.62 1.56 14.62
CA ASP A 39 -8.04 2.44 15.63
C ASP A 39 -8.24 1.89 17.06
N ALA A 40 -7.62 2.56 18.03
CA ALA A 40 -7.71 2.18 19.45
C ALA A 40 -9.12 2.23 20.03
N ASN A 41 -10.04 2.96 19.39
CA ASN A 41 -11.45 3.08 19.80
C ASN A 41 -12.32 1.99 19.18
N GLY A 42 -11.78 1.18 18.26
CA GLY A 42 -12.49 0.19 17.49
C GLY A 42 -13.26 0.74 16.30
N ASP A 43 -13.00 1.99 15.91
CA ASP A 43 -13.46 2.56 14.66
C ASP A 43 -12.52 2.15 13.49
N ILE A 44 -13.00 2.18 12.27
CA ILE A 44 -12.28 1.66 11.11
C ILE A 44 -11.82 2.82 10.25
N VAL A 45 -10.50 2.90 10.02
CA VAL A 45 -9.87 3.82 9.09
C VAL A 45 -9.61 3.09 7.78
N LEU A 46 -10.06 3.65 6.65
CA LEU A 46 -10.11 2.98 5.36
C LEU A 46 -9.51 3.84 4.27
N LEU A 47 -8.89 3.17 3.30
CA LEU A 47 -8.59 3.77 2.00
C LEU A 47 -9.87 3.79 1.15
N ALA A 48 -10.15 4.91 0.55
CA ALA A 48 -11.33 5.12 -0.29
C ALA A 48 -11.03 6.07 -1.45
N THR A 49 -11.82 5.95 -2.50
CA THR A 49 -11.85 6.92 -3.60
C THR A 49 -13.17 7.67 -3.56
N GLU A 50 -13.09 8.98 -3.63
CA GLU A 50 -14.28 9.83 -3.76
C GLU A 50 -14.96 9.60 -5.12
N MET A 51 -16.28 9.41 -5.07
CA MET A 51 -17.11 9.26 -6.27
C MET A 51 -17.62 10.61 -6.74
N ASN A 52 -18.18 10.62 -7.95
CA ASN A 52 -18.87 11.78 -8.52
C ASN A 52 -18.00 13.03 -8.72
N ARG A 53 -16.71 12.83 -8.92
CA ARG A 53 -15.79 13.91 -9.27
C ARG A 53 -15.94 14.33 -10.74
N ASP A 54 -15.83 15.61 -11.01
CA ASP A 54 -15.91 16.16 -12.37
C ASP A 54 -14.63 15.90 -13.18
N ASP A 55 -13.49 15.64 -12.50
CA ASP A 55 -12.16 15.47 -13.12
C ASP A 55 -11.83 14.01 -13.47
N ASN A 56 -12.71 13.06 -13.19
CA ASN A 56 -12.48 11.60 -13.34
C ASN A 56 -11.22 11.07 -12.60
N ALA A 57 -10.69 11.81 -11.64
CA ALA A 57 -9.57 11.34 -10.85
C ALA A 57 -9.99 10.16 -9.97
N VAL A 58 -9.10 9.17 -9.85
CA VAL A 58 -9.08 8.25 -8.71
C VAL A 58 -8.42 9.03 -7.58
N GLN A 59 -9.25 9.68 -6.78
CA GLN A 59 -8.80 10.58 -5.72
C GLN A 59 -8.74 9.81 -4.42
N ASP A 60 -7.55 9.31 -4.11
CA ASP A 60 -7.32 8.60 -2.87
C ASP A 60 -7.60 9.48 -1.66
N GLN A 61 -8.32 8.90 -0.72
CA GLN A 61 -8.70 9.52 0.54
C GLN A 61 -8.58 8.54 1.68
N VAL A 62 -8.43 9.07 2.87
CA VAL A 62 -8.57 8.32 4.11
C VAL A 62 -9.87 8.72 4.77
N ILE A 63 -10.73 7.76 5.04
CA ILE A 63 -11.99 7.97 5.74
C ILE A 63 -12.05 7.15 7.02
N LYS A 64 -12.76 7.65 8.03
CA LYS A 64 -13.01 6.95 9.28
C LYS A 64 -14.48 6.59 9.38
N LEU A 65 -14.76 5.30 9.59
CA LEU A 65 -16.08 4.76 9.87
C LEU A 65 -16.23 4.52 11.36
N SER A 66 -17.14 5.24 12.00
CA SER A 66 -17.50 4.95 13.39
C SER A 66 -18.31 3.66 13.46
N THR A 67 -17.78 2.66 14.14
CA THR A 67 -18.44 1.35 14.31
C THR A 67 -19.67 1.43 15.22
N SER A 68 -19.73 2.42 16.09
CA SER A 68 -20.84 2.66 17.01
C SER A 68 -22.03 3.34 16.32
N THR A 69 -21.79 4.40 15.56
CA THR A 69 -22.84 5.23 14.93
C THR A 69 -23.08 4.88 13.46
N GLY A 70 -22.08 4.38 12.76
CA GLY A 70 -22.08 4.20 11.30
C GLY A 70 -21.77 5.49 10.53
N SER A 71 -21.40 6.57 11.23
CA SER A 71 -21.02 7.82 10.56
C SER A 71 -19.65 7.68 9.88
N VAL A 72 -19.50 8.36 8.77
CA VAL A 72 -18.25 8.46 7.99
C VAL A 72 -17.71 9.87 8.07
N THR A 73 -16.40 9.99 8.34
CA THR A 73 -15.67 11.26 8.35
C THR A 73 -14.46 11.14 7.43
N ARG A 74 -14.24 12.10 6.55
CA ARG A 74 -13.00 12.20 5.77
C ARG A 74 -11.89 12.72 6.68
N LEU A 75 -10.77 12.04 6.70
CA LEU A 75 -9.56 12.42 7.44
C LEU A 75 -8.55 13.09 6.52
N VAL A 76 -8.22 12.47 5.39
CA VAL A 76 -7.23 12.97 4.42
C VAL A 76 -7.84 12.97 3.01
N ASP A 77 -7.56 14.01 2.26
CA ASP A 77 -7.67 14.06 0.81
C ASP A 77 -6.25 14.23 0.24
N PHE A 78 -5.73 13.18 -0.38
CA PHE A 78 -4.38 13.23 -0.93
C PHE A 78 -4.23 14.21 -2.11
N GLY A 79 -5.31 14.54 -2.79
CA GLY A 79 -5.27 15.55 -3.84
C GLY A 79 -5.24 16.99 -3.30
N GLU A 80 -5.66 17.20 -2.04
CA GLU A 80 -5.43 18.47 -1.32
C GLU A 80 -4.00 18.50 -0.75
N LEU A 81 -3.54 17.36 -0.19
CA LEU A 81 -2.22 17.25 0.44
C LEU A 81 -1.07 17.33 -0.59
N PHE A 82 -1.27 16.77 -1.79
CA PHE A 82 -0.27 16.70 -2.87
C PHE A 82 -0.75 17.40 -4.15
N ALA A 83 -1.36 18.58 -3.99
CA ALA A 83 -1.92 19.33 -5.12
C ALA A 83 -0.88 19.63 -6.20
N ASP A 84 0.35 19.94 -5.81
CA ASP A 84 1.45 20.24 -6.71
C ASP A 84 1.87 19.00 -7.52
N TYR A 85 2.06 17.86 -6.85
CA TYR A 85 2.37 16.62 -7.55
C TYR A 85 1.25 16.20 -8.51
N LYS A 86 -0.02 16.26 -8.06
CA LYS A 86 -1.17 15.95 -8.90
C LYS A 86 -1.18 16.82 -10.17
N ALA A 87 -0.81 18.09 -10.07
CA ALA A 87 -0.73 19.00 -11.21
C ALA A 87 0.34 18.63 -12.24
N PHE A 88 1.37 17.88 -11.86
CA PHE A 88 2.38 17.35 -12.80
C PHE A 88 1.90 16.08 -13.50
N THR A 89 0.87 15.42 -13.00
CA THR A 89 0.34 14.20 -13.60
C THR A 89 -0.61 14.53 -14.75
N THR A 90 -0.80 13.57 -15.65
CA THR A 90 -1.73 13.72 -16.77
C THR A 90 -2.79 12.64 -16.72
N HIS A 91 -4.00 12.99 -17.16
CA HIS A 91 -5.04 11.99 -17.33
C HIS A 91 -4.62 10.95 -18.36
N ALA A 92 -4.47 9.69 -17.94
CA ALA A 92 -4.11 8.59 -18.81
C ALA A 92 -5.33 8.12 -19.58
N GLY A 93 -5.46 8.55 -20.82
CA GLY A 93 -6.53 8.15 -21.72
C GLY A 93 -7.50 9.28 -22.02
N THR A 94 -7.70 9.51 -23.29
CA THR A 94 -8.58 10.55 -23.82
C THR A 94 -9.83 9.98 -24.46
N ASP A 95 -9.99 8.66 -24.47
CA ASP A 95 -11.13 8.00 -25.13
C ASP A 95 -12.24 7.74 -24.12
N GLU A 96 -13.23 8.64 -24.10
CA GLU A 96 -14.44 8.51 -23.29
C GLU A 96 -15.23 7.21 -23.56
N SER A 97 -14.88 6.48 -24.62
CA SER A 97 -15.50 5.21 -24.97
C SER A 97 -14.90 4.00 -24.28
N ASP A 98 -13.69 4.11 -23.73
CA ASP A 98 -13.03 3.02 -23.02
C ASP A 98 -13.45 2.99 -21.56
N SER A 99 -14.27 2.02 -21.20
CA SER A 99 -14.71 1.79 -19.82
C SER A 99 -13.69 0.98 -19.00
N SER A 100 -12.47 0.79 -19.50
CA SER A 100 -11.41 0.12 -18.76
C SER A 100 -10.85 1.03 -17.66
N SER A 101 -10.24 0.42 -16.64
CA SER A 101 -9.55 1.13 -15.56
C SER A 101 -8.42 2.05 -16.04
N GLN A 102 -8.00 1.90 -17.29
CA GLN A 102 -6.98 2.74 -17.94
C GLN A 102 -7.45 4.14 -18.27
N ASN A 103 -8.74 4.41 -18.23
CA ASN A 103 -9.32 5.74 -18.45
C ASN A 103 -9.48 6.57 -17.18
N HIS A 104 -9.08 6.04 -16.04
CA HIS A 104 -9.14 6.78 -14.81
C HIS A 104 -7.79 7.45 -14.52
N TRP A 105 -7.87 8.65 -13.99
CA TRP A 105 -6.70 9.38 -13.53
C TRP A 105 -6.24 8.87 -12.17
N ASP A 106 -5.62 7.68 -12.16
CA ASP A 106 -5.09 7.01 -10.98
C ASP A 106 -3.63 7.44 -10.77
N TRP A 107 -3.43 8.52 -10.06
CA TRP A 107 -2.15 9.22 -10.02
C TRP A 107 -1.28 8.87 -8.79
N LEU A 108 -1.87 8.36 -7.70
CA LEU A 108 -1.17 8.01 -6.46
C LEU A 108 -1.27 6.51 -6.15
N HIS A 109 -2.48 5.98 -6.13
CA HIS A 109 -2.80 4.57 -5.91
C HIS A 109 -2.32 4.06 -4.54
N CYS A 110 -2.86 4.61 -3.47
CA CYS A 110 -2.60 4.12 -2.12
C CYS A 110 -3.11 2.69 -1.95
N ASN A 111 -2.26 1.78 -1.48
CA ASN A 111 -2.59 0.36 -1.38
C ASN A 111 -2.43 -0.23 0.03
N THR A 112 -1.84 0.48 0.97
CA THR A 112 -1.67 0.04 2.36
C THR A 112 -1.78 1.23 3.31
N ILE A 113 -2.36 1.00 4.49
CA ILE A 113 -2.41 1.93 5.61
C ILE A 113 -1.91 1.26 6.89
N GLN A 114 -1.04 1.93 7.63
CA GLN A 114 -0.60 1.54 8.97
C GLN A 114 -0.84 2.71 9.92
N LEU A 115 -1.70 2.52 10.91
CA LEU A 115 -1.91 3.52 11.97
C LEU A 115 -0.81 3.38 13.02
N LEU A 116 -0.28 4.49 13.49
CA LEU A 116 0.71 4.57 14.55
C LEU A 116 0.06 5.08 15.86
N ASP A 117 0.68 4.75 16.99
CA ASP A 117 0.14 5.09 18.31
C ASP A 117 0.19 6.59 18.62
N ASP A 118 0.99 7.36 17.90
CA ASP A 118 1.13 8.81 18.02
C ASP A 118 0.04 9.60 17.27
N GLY A 119 -0.85 8.92 16.56
CA GLY A 119 -1.92 9.54 15.75
C GLY A 119 -1.53 9.82 14.31
N SER A 120 -0.32 9.43 13.91
CA SER A 120 0.13 9.46 12.52
C SER A 120 -0.24 8.17 11.77
N ALA A 121 0.00 8.14 10.46
CA ALA A 121 -0.14 6.94 9.67
C ALA A 121 0.87 6.87 8.52
N LEU A 122 1.25 5.63 8.17
CA LEU A 122 2.06 5.32 6.99
C LEU A 122 1.18 4.78 5.86
N PHE A 123 1.46 5.25 4.65
CA PHE A 123 0.77 4.85 3.43
C PHE A 123 1.76 4.37 2.39
N SER A 124 1.38 3.37 1.60
CA SER A 124 2.13 2.95 0.42
C SER A 124 1.43 3.44 -0.83
N ALA A 125 2.10 4.27 -1.62
CA ALA A 125 1.62 4.81 -2.89
C ALA A 125 2.34 4.12 -4.06
N ARG A 126 1.60 3.29 -4.82
CA ARG A 126 2.16 2.44 -5.87
C ARG A 126 2.65 3.26 -7.07
N GLU A 127 1.85 4.20 -7.56
CA GLU A 127 2.15 4.94 -8.79
C GLU A 127 3.37 5.86 -8.67
N THR A 128 3.72 6.23 -7.45
CA THR A 128 4.89 7.05 -7.15
C THR A 128 6.05 6.25 -6.56
N SER A 129 5.85 4.95 -6.30
CA SER A 129 6.84 4.10 -5.60
C SER A 129 7.31 4.72 -4.28
N THR A 130 6.38 5.33 -3.53
CA THR A 130 6.70 6.12 -2.33
C THR A 130 5.95 5.58 -1.12
N ILE A 131 6.61 5.58 0.04
CA ILE A 131 5.97 5.41 1.34
C ILE A 131 5.86 6.77 1.98
N ILE A 132 4.69 7.10 2.51
CA ILE A 132 4.31 8.43 2.94
C ILE A 132 3.90 8.37 4.41
N LYS A 133 4.46 9.22 5.27
CA LYS A 133 3.96 9.43 6.64
C LYS A 133 3.17 10.71 6.70
N VAL A 134 1.96 10.62 7.26
CA VAL A 134 1.08 11.76 7.52
C VAL A 134 0.86 11.87 9.01
N ASP A 135 1.16 13.04 9.57
CA ASP A 135 0.91 13.39 10.96
C ASP A 135 -0.50 13.94 11.18
N ASP A 136 -0.93 13.95 12.45
CA ASP A 136 -2.17 14.56 12.91
C ASP A 136 -3.43 14.14 12.12
N LEU A 137 -3.53 12.84 11.80
CA LEU A 137 -4.49 12.26 10.88
C LEU A 137 -5.95 12.67 11.16
N GLU A 138 -6.33 12.87 12.43
CA GLU A 138 -7.70 13.19 12.85
C GLU A 138 -7.99 14.69 13.06
N SER A 139 -6.97 15.53 13.01
CA SER A 139 -7.13 16.97 13.31
C SER A 139 -6.75 17.87 12.15
N ASP A 140 -5.49 17.90 11.77
CA ASP A 140 -4.93 18.72 10.69
C ASP A 140 -3.84 17.95 9.95
N PRO A 141 -4.23 16.99 9.09
CA PRO A 141 -3.29 16.06 8.48
C PRO A 141 -2.25 16.78 7.63
N THR A 142 -0.98 16.53 7.94
CA THR A 142 0.16 17.14 7.25
C THR A 142 1.18 16.07 6.86
N LEU A 143 1.87 16.28 5.73
CA LEU A 143 3.00 15.45 5.33
C LEU A 143 4.13 15.62 6.35
N ASP A 144 4.56 14.52 6.96
CA ASP A 144 5.76 14.50 7.80
C ASP A 144 6.99 14.19 6.93
N TYR A 145 7.07 12.98 6.38
CA TYR A 145 8.16 12.59 5.48
C TYR A 145 7.75 11.49 4.48
N MET A 146 8.67 11.23 3.55
CA MET A 146 8.53 10.16 2.55
C MET A 146 9.78 9.29 2.48
N LEU A 147 9.62 8.03 2.05
CA LEU A 147 10.70 7.11 1.66
C LEU A 147 10.50 6.70 0.20
N GLY A 148 11.61 6.59 -0.53
CA GLY A 148 11.64 6.20 -1.94
C GLY A 148 12.55 7.12 -2.75
N GLU A 149 12.38 7.13 -4.07
CA GLU A 149 13.21 7.93 -4.99
C GLU A 149 12.67 9.37 -5.14
N PRO A 150 13.37 10.39 -4.64
CA PRO A 150 12.90 11.77 -4.68
C PRO A 150 12.70 12.33 -6.08
N SER A 151 13.40 11.79 -7.09
CA SER A 151 13.32 12.30 -8.47
C SER A 151 11.93 12.14 -9.08
N VAL A 152 11.12 11.20 -8.62
CA VAL A 152 9.72 11.04 -9.02
C VAL A 152 8.90 12.28 -8.67
N TRP A 153 9.23 12.93 -7.57
CA TRP A 153 8.56 14.14 -7.04
C TRP A 153 9.28 15.43 -7.44
N SER A 154 10.27 15.35 -8.33
CA SER A 154 11.06 16.51 -8.74
C SER A 154 10.19 17.62 -9.30
N GLY A 155 10.39 18.84 -8.80
CA GLY A 155 9.63 20.03 -9.22
C GLY A 155 8.44 20.37 -8.32
N THR A 156 8.17 19.55 -7.29
CA THR A 156 7.17 19.82 -6.27
C THR A 156 7.82 20.22 -4.94
N ASP A 157 7.06 20.83 -4.06
CA ASP A 157 7.54 21.23 -2.73
C ASP A 157 7.82 19.99 -1.85
N GLU A 158 7.07 18.91 -2.05
CA GLU A 158 7.19 17.63 -1.34
C GLU A 158 8.52 16.90 -1.60
N ALA A 159 9.20 17.19 -2.71
CA ALA A 159 10.51 16.58 -3.03
C ALA A 159 11.58 16.78 -1.94
N SER A 160 11.39 17.79 -1.08
CA SER A 160 12.28 18.05 0.06
C SER A 160 11.98 17.25 1.32
N SER A 161 10.86 16.50 1.35
CA SER A 161 10.38 15.78 2.54
C SER A 161 10.84 14.31 2.58
N PHE A 162 11.76 13.92 1.72
CA PHE A 162 12.29 12.54 1.74
C PHE A 162 13.33 12.33 2.84
N LEU A 163 13.21 11.21 3.55
CA LEU A 163 14.30 10.72 4.39
C LEU A 163 15.50 10.35 3.50
N THR A 164 16.70 10.50 4.07
CA THR A 164 17.94 10.15 3.38
C THR A 164 18.16 8.64 3.42
N LYS A 165 18.40 8.04 2.27
CA LYS A 165 18.82 6.65 2.15
C LYS A 165 20.24 6.50 2.71
N ASP A 166 20.42 5.70 3.78
CA ASP A 166 21.72 5.42 4.40
C ASP A 166 22.18 4.00 4.03
N GLY A 167 23.06 3.90 3.07
CA GLY A 167 23.58 2.64 2.53
C GLY A 167 23.49 2.54 1.01
N ASP A 168 24.06 1.46 0.48
CA ASP A 168 24.10 1.15 -0.95
C ASP A 168 23.12 0.01 -1.24
N PHE A 169 21.85 0.36 -1.51
CA PHE A 169 20.79 -0.56 -1.88
C PHE A 169 19.86 0.09 -2.92
N SER A 170 19.21 -0.74 -3.74
CA SER A 170 18.29 -0.23 -4.77
C SER A 170 17.02 0.35 -4.16
N ASP A 171 16.33 1.21 -4.92
CA ASP A 171 15.05 1.78 -4.48
C ASP A 171 13.91 0.77 -4.63
N THR A 172 12.79 1.02 -3.93
CA THR A 172 11.57 0.22 -4.07
C THR A 172 10.77 0.65 -5.29
N GLY A 173 10.05 -0.29 -5.90
CA GLY A 173 9.18 -0.04 -7.03
C GLY A 173 7.79 -0.62 -6.89
N GLY A 174 6.77 0.24 -6.81
CA GLY A 174 5.37 -0.15 -6.81
C GLY A 174 4.98 -1.05 -5.63
N GLN A 175 5.60 -0.87 -4.48
CA GLN A 175 5.52 -1.72 -3.29
C GLN A 175 4.09 -1.90 -2.78
N HIS A 176 3.85 -3.04 -2.11
CA HIS A 176 2.59 -3.39 -1.46
C HIS A 176 2.84 -3.92 -0.05
N SER A 177 1.79 -3.94 0.76
CA SER A 177 1.80 -4.60 2.08
C SER A 177 2.89 -4.08 3.00
N ILE A 178 3.09 -2.75 3.07
CA ILE A 178 3.99 -2.19 4.07
C ILE A 178 3.48 -2.52 5.47
N THR A 179 4.38 -2.83 6.38
CA THR A 179 4.03 -3.16 7.77
C THR A 179 5.00 -2.47 8.71
N TYR A 180 4.45 -1.64 9.58
CA TYR A 180 5.14 -1.00 10.68
C TYR A 180 5.38 -2.02 11.81
N VAL A 181 6.58 -2.04 12.35
CA VAL A 181 6.95 -2.88 13.48
C VAL A 181 7.66 -2.05 14.54
N ALA A 182 6.95 -1.79 15.64
CA ALA A 182 7.55 -1.21 16.83
C ALA A 182 8.48 -2.24 17.49
N ASP A 183 9.61 -1.78 18.01
CA ASP A 183 10.55 -2.60 18.76
C ASP A 183 11.08 -1.80 19.96
N ASP A 184 10.65 -2.18 21.16
CA ASP A 184 11.03 -1.50 22.41
C ASP A 184 12.54 -1.54 22.71
N SER A 185 13.32 -2.32 21.97
CA SER A 185 14.77 -2.36 22.08
C SER A 185 15.47 -1.27 21.28
N LEU A 186 14.76 -0.61 20.35
CA LEU A 186 15.26 0.50 19.57
C LEU A 186 15.19 1.82 20.36
N PRO A 187 16.03 2.81 20.04
CA PRO A 187 15.86 4.18 20.50
C PRO A 187 14.50 4.78 20.10
N ASP A 188 14.00 5.72 20.89
CA ASP A 188 12.79 6.49 20.53
C ASP A 188 12.95 7.11 19.14
N GLY A 189 11.88 7.04 18.32
CA GLY A 189 11.87 7.53 16.94
C GLY A 189 12.51 6.57 15.93
N GLN A 190 12.86 5.35 16.35
CA GLN A 190 13.29 4.29 15.45
C GLN A 190 12.27 3.15 15.41
N TYR A 191 12.10 2.55 14.23
CA TYR A 191 11.20 1.42 14.03
C TYR A 191 11.58 0.63 12.77
N TYR A 192 11.09 -0.59 12.65
CA TYR A 192 11.22 -1.35 11.42
C TYR A 192 10.00 -1.18 10.52
N LEU A 193 10.27 -1.21 9.22
CA LEU A 193 9.26 -1.22 8.18
C LEU A 193 9.59 -2.32 7.18
N TYR A 194 8.72 -3.31 7.00
CA TYR A 194 8.91 -4.31 5.96
C TYR A 194 7.79 -4.30 4.93
N MET A 195 8.07 -4.88 3.77
CA MET A 195 7.14 -4.86 2.64
C MET A 195 7.43 -5.93 1.60
N PHE A 196 6.47 -6.11 0.72
CA PHE A 196 6.68 -6.74 -0.58
C PHE A 196 7.03 -5.63 -1.58
N ASP A 197 8.28 -5.59 -2.02
CA ASP A 197 8.72 -4.72 -3.10
C ASP A 197 8.45 -5.40 -4.43
N ASN A 198 7.50 -4.87 -5.19
CA ASN A 198 7.15 -5.41 -6.51
C ASN A 198 8.28 -5.22 -7.51
N ASN A 199 9.17 -4.26 -7.24
CA ASN A 199 10.28 -3.89 -8.12
C ASN A 199 9.80 -3.53 -9.52
N PHE A 200 8.68 -2.80 -9.59
CA PHE A 200 8.05 -2.37 -10.83
C PHE A 200 7.70 -0.88 -10.76
N GLY A 201 8.25 -0.10 -11.68
CA GLY A 201 8.02 1.33 -11.78
C GLY A 201 7.53 1.71 -13.16
N ILE A 202 6.24 1.98 -13.27
CA ILE A 202 5.59 2.70 -14.37
C ILE A 202 4.37 3.37 -13.80
N SER A 203 4.18 4.65 -14.13
CA SER A 203 2.92 5.34 -13.93
C SER A 203 2.37 5.83 -15.25
N LEU A 204 1.13 5.47 -15.56
CA LEU A 204 0.46 5.94 -16.77
C LEU A 204 0.12 7.43 -16.71
N THR A 205 0.07 8.00 -15.52
CA THR A 205 -0.18 9.43 -15.30
C THR A 205 1.08 10.28 -15.29
N ARG A 206 2.25 9.64 -15.36
CA ARG A 206 3.58 10.29 -15.51
C ARG A 206 4.33 9.74 -16.72
N PRO A 207 3.79 9.88 -17.95
CA PRO A 207 4.43 9.36 -19.16
C PRO A 207 5.72 10.09 -19.53
N ASP A 208 5.98 11.25 -18.94
CA ASP A 208 7.17 12.07 -19.09
C ASP A 208 8.33 11.60 -18.20
N PHE A 209 8.08 10.80 -17.17
CA PHE A 209 9.10 10.32 -16.25
C PHE A 209 9.75 9.03 -16.79
N ASP A 210 11.07 9.04 -16.89
CA ASP A 210 11.85 7.86 -17.30
C ASP A 210 12.14 6.97 -16.08
N TRP A 211 11.31 5.98 -15.85
CA TRP A 211 11.43 5.04 -14.74
C TRP A 211 12.71 4.18 -14.80
N THR A 212 13.37 4.11 -15.96
CA THR A 212 14.61 3.32 -16.09
C THR A 212 15.83 3.98 -15.43
N VAL A 213 15.69 5.23 -14.99
CA VAL A 213 16.77 5.92 -14.24
C VAL A 213 16.84 5.49 -12.78
N ILE A 214 15.78 4.83 -12.27
CA ILE A 214 15.74 4.34 -10.89
C ILE A 214 16.42 2.98 -10.84
N ASP A 215 17.48 2.87 -10.04
CA ASP A 215 18.26 1.65 -9.92
C ASP A 215 17.45 0.48 -9.38
N GLY A 216 17.57 -0.67 -10.01
CA GLY A 216 16.94 -1.92 -9.61
C GLY A 216 15.48 -2.09 -10.04
N ILE A 217 14.78 -1.04 -10.48
CA ILE A 217 13.37 -1.11 -10.86
C ILE A 217 13.19 -1.67 -12.27
N SER A 218 12.24 -2.59 -12.43
CA SER A 218 11.78 -3.10 -13.72
C SER A 218 10.63 -2.26 -14.28
N THR A 219 10.61 -2.03 -15.57
CA THR A 219 9.48 -1.43 -16.29
C THR A 219 8.68 -2.46 -17.10
N GLU A 220 8.98 -3.74 -16.96
CA GLU A 220 8.35 -4.83 -17.70
C GLU A 220 7.26 -5.50 -16.87
N LEU A 221 6.03 -5.56 -17.39
CA LEU A 221 4.90 -6.29 -16.76
C LEU A 221 5.13 -7.80 -16.64
N SER A 222 6.00 -8.36 -17.47
CA SER A 222 6.35 -9.77 -17.46
C SER A 222 7.83 -9.90 -17.79
N SER A 223 8.59 -10.47 -16.88
CA SER A 223 10.02 -10.70 -17.08
C SER A 223 10.44 -12.00 -16.40
N ASP A 224 11.29 -12.77 -17.07
CA ASP A 224 11.94 -13.96 -16.50
C ASP A 224 13.22 -13.58 -15.73
N LYS A 225 13.67 -12.31 -15.86
CA LYS A 225 14.91 -11.82 -15.25
C LYS A 225 14.63 -10.96 -14.01
N ALA A 226 13.57 -10.16 -14.05
CA ALA A 226 13.20 -9.33 -12.92
C ALA A 226 12.80 -10.18 -11.71
N LYS A 227 13.04 -9.62 -10.54
CA LYS A 227 12.65 -10.19 -9.25
C LYS A 227 11.86 -9.15 -8.49
N SER A 228 10.89 -9.59 -7.73
CA SER A 228 10.36 -8.84 -6.62
C SER A 228 11.18 -9.19 -5.38
N GLN A 229 11.05 -8.43 -4.31
CA GLN A 229 11.83 -8.63 -3.10
C GLN A 229 10.96 -8.54 -1.85
N TYR A 230 11.32 -9.29 -0.84
CA TYR A 230 11.04 -8.89 0.53
C TYR A 230 12.08 -7.84 0.92
N ARG A 231 11.65 -6.76 1.56
CA ARG A 231 12.56 -5.75 2.11
C ARG A 231 12.15 -5.34 3.51
N LYS A 232 13.16 -5.08 4.33
CA LYS A 232 12.98 -4.53 5.67
C LYS A 232 13.95 -3.37 5.89
N TYR A 233 13.41 -2.24 6.32
CA TYR A 233 14.16 -1.04 6.66
C TYR A 233 14.13 -0.80 8.16
N LEU A 234 15.24 -0.25 8.68
CA LEU A 234 15.29 0.51 9.92
C LEU A 234 15.07 1.98 9.53
N VAL A 235 14.03 2.59 10.03
CA VAL A 235 13.77 4.02 9.91
C VAL A 235 14.23 4.72 11.17
N ASP A 236 14.95 5.82 11.04
CA ASP A 236 15.37 6.70 12.13
C ASP A 236 14.86 8.12 11.86
N GLU A 237 13.73 8.45 12.47
CA GLU A 237 13.09 9.76 12.32
C GLU A 237 13.95 10.89 12.86
N ASN A 238 14.72 10.64 13.96
CA ASN A 238 15.58 11.66 14.55
C ASN A 238 16.78 11.99 13.67
N ALA A 239 17.34 11.00 12.98
CA ALA A 239 18.42 11.19 12.03
C ALA A 239 17.93 11.65 10.65
N GLY A 240 16.64 11.46 10.36
CA GLY A 240 16.05 11.69 9.04
C GLY A 240 16.58 10.70 7.98
N THR A 241 16.77 9.43 8.37
CA THR A 241 17.37 8.40 7.52
C THR A 241 16.58 7.09 7.54
N TYR A 242 16.82 6.25 6.52
CA TYR A 242 16.40 4.85 6.53
C TYR A 242 17.50 3.96 5.94
N THR A 243 17.64 2.75 6.50
CA THR A 243 18.69 1.79 6.14
C THR A 243 18.06 0.43 5.86
N GLU A 244 18.47 -0.25 4.78
CA GLU A 244 18.06 -1.62 4.54
C GLU A 244 18.77 -2.57 5.51
N VAL A 245 17.98 -3.31 6.30
CA VAL A 245 18.51 -4.27 7.27
C VAL A 245 18.36 -5.72 6.83
N SER A 246 17.44 -5.98 5.91
CA SER A 246 17.25 -7.30 5.31
C SER A 246 16.53 -7.20 3.98
N SER A 247 16.96 -7.99 2.99
CA SER A 247 16.25 -8.17 1.73
C SER A 247 16.60 -9.51 1.10
N PHE A 248 15.68 -10.07 0.31
CA PHE A 248 15.95 -11.24 -0.53
C PHE A 248 14.98 -11.30 -1.72
N ASP A 249 15.42 -11.96 -2.78
CA ASP A 249 14.66 -12.12 -4.01
C ASP A 249 13.52 -13.12 -3.88
N VAL A 250 12.37 -12.76 -4.47
CA VAL A 250 11.19 -13.61 -4.58
C VAL A 250 10.68 -13.65 -6.02
N PRO A 251 9.77 -14.58 -6.39
CA PRO A 251 9.22 -14.62 -7.74
C PRO A 251 8.58 -13.30 -8.13
N TYR A 252 8.94 -12.80 -9.32
CA TYR A 252 8.50 -11.51 -9.83
C TYR A 252 6.98 -11.38 -9.93
N SER A 253 6.45 -10.37 -9.30
CA SER A 253 5.03 -10.00 -9.31
C SER A 253 4.91 -8.47 -9.38
N PRO A 254 4.68 -7.88 -10.58
CA PRO A 254 4.70 -6.42 -10.75
C PRO A 254 3.56 -5.69 -10.05
N TYR A 255 2.49 -6.41 -9.68
CA TYR A 255 1.34 -5.86 -8.95
C TYR A 255 0.94 -6.79 -7.81
N VAL A 256 0.08 -6.29 -6.92
CA VAL A 256 -0.49 -7.01 -5.79
C VAL A 256 0.60 -7.62 -4.90
N SER A 257 0.31 -8.69 -4.19
CA SER A 257 1.29 -9.42 -3.36
C SER A 257 1.39 -8.92 -1.92
N SER A 258 1.97 -9.76 -1.07
CA SER A 258 2.15 -9.41 0.33
C SER A 258 3.36 -10.09 0.96
N ALA A 259 3.85 -9.48 2.04
CA ALA A 259 4.81 -10.05 2.96
C ALA A 259 4.24 -10.04 4.37
N GLN A 260 4.55 -11.07 5.16
CA GLN A 260 4.20 -11.13 6.57
C GLN A 260 5.34 -11.80 7.34
N GLU A 261 5.94 -11.11 8.31
CA GLU A 261 6.80 -11.74 9.30
C GLU A 261 5.97 -12.56 10.28
N LEU A 262 6.42 -13.77 10.60
CA LEU A 262 5.75 -14.70 11.50
C LEU A 262 6.51 -14.78 12.83
N ASP A 263 5.80 -15.06 13.92
CA ASP A 263 6.37 -15.16 15.29
C ASP A 263 7.54 -16.15 15.42
N ASN A 264 7.66 -17.10 14.49
CA ASN A 264 8.73 -18.09 14.47
C ASN A 264 9.98 -17.66 13.66
N GLY A 265 10.07 -16.40 13.25
CA GLY A 265 11.16 -15.85 12.44
C GLY A 265 11.07 -16.18 10.96
N GLN A 266 10.03 -16.87 10.51
CA GLN A 266 9.81 -17.11 9.08
C GLN A 266 9.07 -15.93 8.44
N ILE A 267 9.18 -15.83 7.12
CA ILE A 267 8.52 -14.79 6.34
C ILE A 267 7.59 -15.47 5.34
N LEU A 268 6.30 -15.14 5.40
CA LEU A 268 5.30 -15.58 4.43
C LEU A 268 5.26 -14.56 3.29
N ILE A 269 5.48 -15.03 2.07
CA ILE A 269 5.47 -14.23 0.85
C ILE A 269 4.38 -14.72 -0.08
N ASP A 270 3.61 -13.79 -0.61
CA ASP A 270 2.69 -14.00 -1.72
C ASP A 270 3.20 -13.27 -2.97
N SER A 271 3.55 -14.00 -4.01
CA SER A 271 3.81 -13.49 -5.36
C SER A 271 2.54 -13.62 -6.20
N GLY A 272 1.60 -12.73 -5.96
CA GLY A 272 0.20 -12.86 -6.34
C GLY A 272 -0.07 -13.03 -7.82
N MET A 273 0.66 -12.34 -8.71
CA MET A 273 0.55 -12.51 -10.16
C MET A 273 1.00 -13.89 -10.67
N LYS A 274 1.82 -14.59 -9.91
CA LYS A 274 2.25 -15.96 -10.21
C LYS A 274 1.34 -17.02 -9.58
N GLY A 275 0.44 -16.62 -8.68
CA GLY A 275 -0.35 -17.54 -7.86
C GLY A 275 0.52 -18.41 -6.95
N LEU A 276 1.66 -17.89 -6.52
CA LEU A 276 2.63 -18.56 -5.65
C LEU A 276 2.68 -17.88 -4.30
N PHE A 277 2.56 -18.67 -3.24
CA PHE A 277 2.87 -18.16 -1.90
C PHE A 277 3.64 -19.21 -1.11
N GLY A 278 4.49 -18.76 -0.19
CA GLY A 278 5.39 -19.67 0.52
C GLY A 278 6.04 -19.05 1.74
N GLN A 279 6.64 -19.90 2.53
CA GLN A 279 7.41 -19.52 3.72
C GLN A 279 8.90 -19.58 3.40
N TYR A 280 9.60 -18.55 3.85
CA TYR A 280 11.04 -18.36 3.69
C TYR A 280 11.69 -18.23 5.07
N ASN A 281 12.98 -18.54 5.19
CA ASN A 281 13.77 -18.17 6.35
C ASN A 281 14.32 -16.74 6.21
N GLU A 282 15.04 -16.23 7.20
CA GLU A 282 15.64 -14.90 7.20
C GLU A 282 16.69 -14.70 6.09
N ASP A 283 17.32 -15.79 5.63
CA ASP A 283 18.30 -15.77 4.55
C ASP A 283 17.67 -15.80 3.14
N GLY A 284 16.33 -15.88 3.07
CA GLY A 284 15.58 -15.98 1.81
C GLY A 284 15.51 -17.38 1.22
N ASP A 285 15.86 -18.43 1.97
CA ASP A 285 15.70 -19.81 1.53
C ASP A 285 14.22 -20.21 1.62
N LEU A 286 13.69 -20.77 0.53
CA LEU A 286 12.32 -21.25 0.44
C LEU A 286 12.14 -22.53 1.27
N LEU A 287 11.30 -22.50 2.29
CA LEU A 287 11.01 -23.63 3.17
C LEU A 287 9.80 -24.43 2.72
N ALA A 288 8.76 -23.74 2.27
CA ALA A 288 7.52 -24.35 1.76
C ALA A 288 6.87 -23.43 0.73
N GLN A 289 6.31 -24.02 -0.32
CA GLN A 289 5.60 -23.26 -1.35
C GLN A 289 4.27 -23.90 -1.71
N PHE A 290 3.29 -23.05 -1.95
CA PHE A 290 1.97 -23.42 -2.45
C PHE A 290 1.73 -22.72 -3.78
N LYS A 291 1.00 -23.37 -4.66
CA LYS A 291 0.58 -22.82 -5.93
C LYS A 291 -0.93 -22.90 -6.07
N MET A 292 -1.53 -21.74 -6.37
CA MET A 292 -2.93 -21.67 -6.75
C MET A 292 -3.04 -21.59 -8.27
N THR A 293 -3.97 -22.37 -8.84
CA THR A 293 -4.29 -22.24 -10.27
C THR A 293 -5.17 -21.01 -10.46
N LEU A 294 -4.65 -20.02 -11.15
CA LEU A 294 -5.38 -18.78 -11.45
C LEU A 294 -6.13 -18.92 -12.78
N ASN A 295 -7.42 -18.60 -12.76
CA ASN A 295 -8.27 -18.53 -13.95
C ASN A 295 -8.54 -17.07 -14.31
N SER A 296 -7.56 -16.35 -14.82
CA SER A 296 -7.64 -14.91 -15.15
C SER A 296 -7.70 -13.96 -13.94
N ALA A 297 -7.19 -14.36 -12.79
CA ALA A 297 -7.16 -13.56 -11.58
C ALA A 297 -5.76 -13.59 -10.97
N TYR A 298 -5.57 -12.87 -9.89
CA TYR A 298 -4.37 -12.83 -9.08
C TYR A 298 -4.73 -13.07 -7.61
N ILE A 299 -3.73 -13.36 -6.77
CA ILE A 299 -3.88 -13.34 -5.32
C ILE A 299 -3.48 -11.94 -4.87
N TYR A 300 -4.38 -11.25 -4.16
CA TYR A 300 -4.07 -9.89 -3.71
C TYR A 300 -3.16 -9.90 -2.49
N ARG A 301 -3.51 -10.70 -1.46
CA ARG A 301 -2.76 -10.87 -0.21
C ARG A 301 -2.93 -12.28 0.34
N VAL A 302 -1.92 -12.79 1.02
CA VAL A 302 -1.96 -14.03 1.80
C VAL A 302 -1.44 -13.75 3.19
N TYR A 303 -2.27 -14.07 4.20
CA TYR A 303 -1.89 -13.98 5.60
C TYR A 303 -2.06 -15.31 6.31
N LYS A 304 -1.20 -15.57 7.27
CA LYS A 304 -1.29 -16.70 8.20
C LYS A 304 -1.73 -16.18 9.57
N TYR A 305 -2.80 -16.74 10.07
CA TYR A 305 -3.32 -16.43 11.40
C TYR A 305 -3.15 -17.63 12.33
N ASP A 306 -2.88 -17.37 13.60
CA ASP A 306 -2.96 -18.38 14.64
C ASP A 306 -4.39 -18.50 15.13
N PHE A 307 -4.97 -19.68 14.94
CA PHE A 307 -6.31 -20.02 15.42
C PHE A 307 -6.28 -20.78 16.75
N SER A 308 -5.11 -20.94 17.40
CA SER A 308 -4.99 -21.58 18.70
C SER A 308 -5.84 -20.84 19.74
N GLY A 309 -6.58 -21.58 20.59
CA GLY A 309 -7.51 -21.00 21.54
C GLY A 309 -8.81 -20.42 20.96
N PHE A 310 -9.04 -20.56 19.67
CA PHE A 310 -10.22 -20.04 18.98
C PHE A 310 -11.39 -21.05 18.97
N TYR A 311 -11.20 -22.20 18.30
CA TYR A 311 -12.13 -23.34 18.29
C TYR A 311 -11.42 -24.66 18.59
N PHE A 312 -10.10 -24.65 18.52
CA PHE A 312 -9.25 -25.82 18.63
C PHE A 312 -8.30 -25.59 19.81
N ALA A 313 -8.83 -25.77 21.00
CA ALA A 313 -8.03 -25.78 22.23
C ALA A 313 -7.32 -27.12 22.37
#